data_daebc280175fea5e0384af7938af5e13
#
_entry.id   daebc280175fea5e0384af7938af5e13
#
_cell.length_a   1.000
_cell.length_b   1.000
_cell.length_c   1.000
_cell.angle_alpha   90.00
_cell.angle_beta   90.00
_cell.angle_gamma   90.00
#
_symmetry.space_group_name_H-M   'P 1'
#
loop_
_entity.id
_entity.type
_entity.pdbx_description
1 polymer ?
#
loop_
_entity_poly.entity_id
_entity_poly.type
_entity_poly.pdbx_seq_one_letter_code
_entity_poly.pdbx_strand_id
1 'polypeptide(L)'
;MGRLTVLFWQRIGREYADRRMRYVTVFMVIAVLWPFAARAGTPEAAALVRNEYEAAVEAWARKLAVADPQAQLNVWKNRPDSSVYGRRMWAELKDSLRAEWSIDYCVWLLERAPVFAAEADPGGSRTRAQLILQSLAREHLKSPEVGMLCLTLTSQPDPTTLKVIERVEKENPHEQVQGQASLAIALLLKGLGDDAVVIERRINNLRRAIIKAHDVKVGDTTVSRLAMDEIFVIRHLVKGRTAPDAIGRDSAGEPFKLSMLKGKVTVLAFWHTNMRDAERGLSLLRKLNEQYGKRGMDLIGVSSDSREVLRSLRANGTISWRNFSDVDGRVHGQFRVSDLPLVYVLDSNRKILYIGGPGAFVELTVEGLLAR
;
A
#
# COMPACT_ATOMS: atom_id res chain seq x y z
N MET A 1 -17.07 -79.36 -40.19
CA MET A 1 -16.84 -78.62 -38.94
C MET A 1 -16.24 -77.21 -39.19
N GLY A 2 -16.96 -76.30 -39.79
CA GLY A 2 -16.36 -75.03 -40.21
C GLY A 2 -17.31 -73.84 -40.27
N ARG A 3 -18.60 -73.98 -39.98
CA ARG A 3 -19.57 -72.86 -40.04
C ARG A 3 -20.17 -72.46 -38.72
N LEU A 4 -20.04 -73.22 -37.67
CA LEU A 4 -20.56 -72.89 -36.34
C LEU A 4 -19.61 -72.04 -35.46
N THR A 5 -18.34 -72.12 -35.70
CA THR A 5 -17.30 -71.35 -34.94
C THR A 5 -17.23 -69.87 -35.36
N VAL A 6 -17.50 -69.58 -36.63
CA VAL A 6 -17.44 -68.19 -37.14
C VAL A 6 -18.63 -67.40 -36.65
N LEU A 7 -19.82 -67.95 -36.49
CA LEU A 7 -21.01 -67.29 -35.98
C LEU A 7 -20.96 -67.03 -34.48
N PHE A 8 -20.25 -67.87 -33.73
CA PHE A 8 -20.08 -67.70 -32.28
C PHE A 8 -19.13 -66.54 -31.97
N TRP A 9 -18.04 -66.38 -32.71
CA TRP A 9 -17.10 -65.24 -32.53
C TRP A 9 -17.66 -63.92 -33.06
N GLN A 10 -18.48 -63.88 -34.08
CA GLN A 10 -19.18 -62.68 -34.54
C GLN A 10 -20.23 -62.20 -33.57
N ARG A 11 -20.85 -63.09 -32.78
CA ARG A 11 -21.84 -62.75 -31.78
C ARG A 11 -21.18 -62.17 -30.51
N ILE A 12 -20.08 -62.75 -30.07
CA ILE A 12 -19.31 -62.25 -28.93
C ILE A 12 -18.63 -60.86 -29.26
N GLY A 13 -18.11 -60.70 -30.47
CA GLY A 13 -17.52 -59.48 -30.93
C GLY A 13 -18.52 -58.29 -30.98
N ARG A 14 -19.77 -58.56 -31.38
CA ARG A 14 -20.82 -57.54 -31.37
C ARG A 14 -21.29 -57.20 -29.95
N GLU A 15 -21.42 -58.14 -29.05
CA GLU A 15 -21.78 -57.85 -27.66
C GLU A 15 -20.65 -57.08 -26.93
N TYR A 16 -19.37 -57.38 -27.23
CA TYR A 16 -18.23 -56.65 -26.63
C TYR A 16 -18.07 -55.23 -27.20
N ALA A 17 -18.33 -55.01 -28.49
CA ALA A 17 -18.31 -53.72 -29.13
C ALA A 17 -19.47 -52.84 -28.65
N ASP A 18 -20.66 -53.40 -28.48
CA ASP A 18 -21.86 -52.69 -28.02
C ASP A 18 -21.75 -52.31 -26.53
N ARG A 19 -21.16 -53.17 -25.68
CA ARG A 19 -20.83 -52.82 -24.29
C ARG A 19 -19.77 -51.74 -24.17
N ARG A 20 -18.67 -51.76 -24.95
CA ARG A 20 -17.67 -50.70 -24.95
C ARG A 20 -18.21 -49.37 -25.45
N MET A 21 -19.04 -49.38 -26.49
CA MET A 21 -19.69 -48.17 -26.99
C MET A 21 -20.67 -47.56 -25.98
N ARG A 22 -21.43 -48.36 -25.25
CA ARG A 22 -22.32 -47.90 -24.20
C ARG A 22 -21.54 -47.30 -23.01
N TYR A 23 -20.41 -47.88 -22.60
CA TYR A 23 -19.57 -47.33 -21.54
C TYR A 23 -18.81 -46.05 -21.98
N VAL A 24 -18.36 -45.98 -23.23
CA VAL A 24 -17.72 -44.78 -23.79
C VAL A 24 -18.74 -43.65 -23.96
N THR A 25 -19.95 -43.96 -24.42
CA THR A 25 -21.02 -42.92 -24.55
C THR A 25 -21.53 -42.46 -23.19
N VAL A 26 -21.64 -43.33 -22.18
CA VAL A 26 -22.01 -42.96 -20.82
C VAL A 26 -20.89 -42.17 -20.14
N PHE A 27 -19.61 -42.47 -20.34
CA PHE A 27 -18.49 -41.68 -19.85
C PHE A 27 -18.35 -40.33 -20.59
N MET A 28 -18.59 -40.26 -21.91
CA MET A 28 -18.61 -38.97 -22.63
C MET A 28 -19.84 -38.12 -22.28
N VAL A 29 -21.01 -38.68 -22.03
CA VAL A 29 -22.20 -37.91 -21.61
C VAL A 29 -22.07 -37.45 -20.15
N ILE A 30 -21.43 -38.24 -19.28
CA ILE A 30 -21.13 -37.79 -17.91
C ILE A 30 -20.04 -36.72 -17.91
N ALA A 31 -19.05 -36.73 -18.82
CA ALA A 31 -18.05 -35.69 -18.97
C ALA A 31 -18.60 -34.40 -19.62
N VAL A 32 -19.69 -34.49 -20.39
CA VAL A 32 -20.33 -33.30 -21.05
C VAL A 32 -21.47 -32.70 -20.22
N LEU A 33 -22.01 -33.46 -19.24
CA LEU A 33 -23.05 -33.03 -18.31
C LEU A 33 -22.55 -32.77 -16.89
N TRP A 34 -21.24 -32.73 -16.66
CA TRP A 34 -20.75 -32.05 -15.44
C TRP A 34 -21.05 -30.59 -15.63
N PRO A 35 -22.01 -30.05 -14.87
CA PRO A 35 -22.32 -28.64 -15.00
C PRO A 35 -21.03 -27.88 -14.78
N PHE A 36 -20.85 -26.74 -15.40
CA PHE A 36 -20.00 -25.66 -14.96
C PHE A 36 -20.50 -25.22 -13.56
N ALA A 37 -20.43 -26.08 -12.57
CA ALA A 37 -20.34 -25.67 -11.21
C ALA A 37 -19.06 -24.82 -11.18
N ALA A 38 -19.22 -23.52 -11.00
CA ALA A 38 -18.11 -22.61 -10.78
C ALA A 38 -17.21 -23.30 -9.76
N ARG A 39 -16.04 -23.75 -10.22
CA ARG A 39 -15.13 -24.53 -9.38
C ARG A 39 -14.62 -23.55 -8.36
N ALA A 40 -15.06 -23.69 -7.12
CA ALA A 40 -14.51 -22.92 -6.03
C ALA A 40 -12.98 -23.03 -6.10
N GLY A 41 -12.29 -21.91 -5.98
CA GLY A 41 -10.83 -21.91 -6.01
C GLY A 41 -10.25 -22.72 -4.86
N THR A 42 -8.98 -23.03 -4.96
CA THR A 42 -8.27 -23.79 -3.92
C THR A 42 -7.08 -22.99 -3.38
N PRO A 43 -6.66 -23.24 -2.13
CA PRO A 43 -5.47 -22.60 -1.57
C PRO A 43 -4.22 -22.87 -2.41
N GLU A 44 -4.10 -24.07 -3.04
CA GLU A 44 -2.97 -24.43 -3.88
C GLU A 44 -2.93 -23.62 -5.18
N ALA A 45 -4.11 -23.40 -5.82
CA ALA A 45 -4.21 -22.59 -7.03
C ALA A 45 -3.92 -21.10 -6.73
N ALA A 46 -4.43 -20.59 -5.61
CA ALA A 46 -4.13 -19.23 -5.15
C ALA A 46 -2.63 -19.06 -4.81
N ALA A 47 -2.02 -20.07 -4.15
CA ALA A 47 -0.58 -20.07 -3.85
C ALA A 47 0.26 -20.07 -5.14
N LEU A 48 -0.14 -20.81 -6.16
CA LEU A 48 0.54 -20.81 -7.45
C LEU A 48 0.57 -19.40 -8.08
N VAL A 49 -0.57 -18.70 -8.10
CA VAL A 49 -0.64 -17.33 -8.63
C VAL A 49 0.27 -16.38 -7.85
N ARG A 50 0.29 -16.48 -6.53
CA ARG A 50 1.17 -15.67 -5.67
C ARG A 50 2.65 -15.94 -5.99
N ASN A 51 3.05 -17.19 -6.00
CA ASN A 51 4.45 -17.59 -6.24
C ASN A 51 4.94 -17.17 -7.64
N GLU A 52 4.11 -17.29 -8.66
CA GLU A 52 4.44 -16.83 -10.01
C GLU A 52 4.64 -15.32 -10.07
N TYR A 53 3.80 -14.54 -9.38
CA TYR A 53 3.97 -13.09 -9.30
C TYR A 53 5.25 -12.70 -8.58
N GLU A 54 5.52 -13.31 -7.43
CA GLU A 54 6.72 -13.04 -6.63
C GLU A 54 8.00 -13.38 -7.42
N ALA A 55 8.02 -14.53 -8.11
CA ALA A 55 9.13 -14.90 -8.99
C ALA A 55 9.32 -13.92 -10.16
N ALA A 56 8.22 -13.45 -10.76
CA ALA A 56 8.28 -12.45 -11.83
C ALA A 56 8.83 -11.10 -11.33
N VAL A 57 8.39 -10.65 -10.15
CA VAL A 57 8.89 -9.41 -9.51
C VAL A 57 10.35 -9.54 -9.14
N GLU A 58 10.78 -10.67 -8.58
CA GLU A 58 12.18 -10.92 -8.25
C GLU A 58 13.07 -10.92 -9.49
N ALA A 59 12.64 -11.59 -10.57
CA ALA A 59 13.36 -11.61 -11.84
C ALA A 59 13.47 -10.19 -12.45
N TRP A 60 12.41 -9.40 -12.36
CA TRP A 60 12.41 -8.01 -12.79
C TRP A 60 13.34 -7.14 -11.94
N ALA A 61 13.29 -7.28 -10.60
CA ALA A 61 14.15 -6.53 -9.68
C ALA A 61 15.65 -6.81 -9.92
N ARG A 62 16.00 -8.08 -10.17
CA ARG A 62 17.37 -8.44 -10.56
C ARG A 62 17.80 -7.76 -11.86
N LYS A 63 16.95 -7.71 -12.88
CA LYS A 63 17.24 -7.00 -14.13
C LYS A 63 17.43 -5.50 -13.91
N LEU A 64 16.59 -4.91 -13.07
CA LEU A 64 16.64 -3.49 -12.75
C LEU A 64 17.96 -3.12 -12.01
N ALA A 65 18.38 -3.98 -11.08
CA ALA A 65 19.59 -3.76 -10.27
C ALA A 65 20.88 -3.75 -11.09
N VAL A 66 20.94 -4.47 -12.23
CA VAL A 66 22.12 -4.54 -13.10
C VAL A 66 22.01 -3.69 -14.37
N ALA A 67 20.87 -3.04 -14.60
CA ALA A 67 20.67 -2.21 -15.78
C ALA A 67 21.42 -0.88 -15.66
N ASP A 68 22.02 -0.44 -16.77
CA ASP A 68 22.59 0.90 -16.86
C ASP A 68 21.48 1.98 -16.78
N PRO A 69 21.83 3.24 -16.45
CA PRO A 69 20.85 4.31 -16.27
C PRO A 69 19.93 4.54 -17.48
N GLN A 70 20.40 4.29 -18.72
CA GLN A 70 19.59 4.47 -19.92
C GLN A 70 18.61 3.30 -20.10
N ALA A 71 19.03 2.09 -19.75
CA ALA A 71 18.18 0.90 -19.83
C ALA A 71 17.16 0.81 -18.67
N GLN A 72 17.44 1.41 -17.50
CA GLN A 72 16.57 1.33 -16.32
C GLN A 72 15.12 1.73 -16.60
N LEU A 73 14.90 2.80 -17.37
CA LEU A 73 13.54 3.24 -17.73
C LEU A 73 12.76 2.17 -18.52
N ASN A 74 13.45 1.48 -19.43
CA ASN A 74 12.83 0.40 -20.21
C ASN A 74 12.54 -0.82 -19.32
N VAL A 75 13.46 -1.20 -18.45
CA VAL A 75 13.22 -2.27 -17.46
C VAL A 75 12.06 -1.90 -16.54
N TRP A 76 11.98 -0.65 -16.10
CA TRP A 76 10.88 -0.16 -15.27
C TRP A 76 9.50 -0.25 -15.96
N LYS A 77 9.42 0.10 -17.24
CA LYS A 77 8.19 -0.02 -18.04
C LYS A 77 7.72 -1.47 -18.19
N ASN A 78 8.64 -2.43 -18.15
CA ASN A 78 8.36 -3.86 -18.27
C ASN A 78 8.21 -4.56 -16.91
N ARG A 79 7.84 -3.82 -15.85
CA ARG A 79 7.52 -4.43 -14.56
C ARG A 79 6.32 -5.37 -14.69
N PRO A 80 6.25 -6.45 -13.90
CA PRO A 80 5.09 -7.34 -13.88
C PRO A 80 3.79 -6.57 -13.63
N ASP A 81 2.79 -6.77 -14.49
CA ASP A 81 1.48 -6.13 -14.33
C ASP A 81 0.68 -6.85 -13.24
N SER A 82 0.59 -6.21 -12.08
CA SER A 82 -0.14 -6.74 -10.92
C SER A 82 -1.63 -6.98 -11.20
N SER A 83 -2.23 -6.26 -12.18
CA SER A 83 -3.65 -6.45 -12.53
C SER A 83 -3.89 -7.78 -13.23
N VAL A 84 -2.90 -8.29 -13.98
CA VAL A 84 -2.98 -9.63 -14.61
C VAL A 84 -3.05 -10.71 -13.53
N TYR A 85 -2.16 -10.65 -12.56
CA TYR A 85 -2.13 -11.61 -11.44
C TYR A 85 -3.33 -11.39 -10.49
N GLY A 86 -3.76 -10.15 -10.32
CA GLY A 86 -4.97 -9.81 -9.56
C GLY A 86 -6.22 -10.47 -10.14
N ARG A 87 -6.40 -10.45 -11.48
CA ARG A 87 -7.51 -11.15 -12.15
C ARG A 87 -7.47 -12.67 -11.91
N ARG A 88 -6.29 -13.27 -12.00
CA ARG A 88 -6.11 -14.71 -11.75
C ARG A 88 -6.39 -15.05 -10.29
N MET A 89 -5.85 -14.25 -9.36
CA MET A 89 -6.12 -14.43 -7.93
C MET A 89 -7.62 -14.29 -7.62
N TRP A 90 -8.29 -13.30 -8.19
CA TRP A 90 -9.73 -13.11 -7.99
C TRP A 90 -10.57 -14.25 -8.52
N ALA A 91 -10.16 -14.89 -9.62
CA ALA A 91 -10.85 -16.08 -10.14
C ALA A 91 -10.87 -17.23 -9.12
N GLU A 92 -9.83 -17.36 -8.28
CA GLU A 92 -9.77 -18.35 -7.20
C GLU A 92 -10.55 -17.88 -5.95
N LEU A 93 -10.58 -16.57 -5.67
CA LEU A 93 -11.14 -16.03 -4.44
C LEU A 93 -12.66 -15.82 -4.48
N LYS A 94 -13.23 -15.36 -5.60
CA LYS A 94 -14.60 -14.84 -5.69
C LYS A 94 -15.67 -15.77 -5.13
N ASP A 95 -15.54 -17.08 -5.35
CA ASP A 95 -16.47 -18.10 -4.89
C ASP A 95 -16.03 -18.76 -3.57
N SER A 96 -14.88 -18.36 -3.04
CA SER A 96 -14.24 -18.94 -1.85
C SER A 96 -14.07 -17.94 -0.70
N LEU A 97 -14.64 -16.73 -0.80
CA LEU A 97 -14.49 -15.66 0.22
C LEU A 97 -14.99 -16.05 1.61
N ARG A 98 -15.81 -17.12 1.74
CA ARG A 98 -16.27 -17.65 3.03
C ARG A 98 -15.26 -18.59 3.69
N ALA A 99 -14.32 -19.11 2.92
CA ALA A 99 -13.31 -20.04 3.43
C ALA A 99 -12.18 -19.26 4.11
N GLU A 100 -11.76 -19.72 5.28
CA GLU A 100 -10.74 -19.04 6.09
C GLU A 100 -9.40 -18.89 5.35
N TRP A 101 -9.01 -19.89 4.55
CA TRP A 101 -7.82 -19.83 3.72
C TRP A 101 -7.78 -18.65 2.74
N SER A 102 -8.95 -18.09 2.35
CA SER A 102 -9.01 -16.97 1.41
C SER A 102 -8.53 -15.64 2.00
N ILE A 103 -8.48 -15.51 3.32
CA ILE A 103 -8.17 -14.25 4.03
C ILE A 103 -6.77 -13.75 3.64
N ASP A 104 -5.76 -14.59 3.71
CA ASP A 104 -4.37 -14.23 3.36
C ASP A 104 -4.22 -13.79 1.90
N TYR A 105 -4.93 -14.45 1.00
CA TYR A 105 -4.93 -14.07 -0.42
C TYR A 105 -5.78 -12.83 -0.72
N CYS A 106 -6.79 -12.53 0.10
CA CYS A 106 -7.48 -11.24 0.06
C CYS A 106 -6.54 -10.10 0.46
N VAL A 107 -5.74 -10.28 1.51
CA VAL A 107 -4.67 -9.34 1.88
C VAL A 107 -3.70 -9.14 0.70
N TRP A 108 -3.18 -10.23 0.15
CA TRP A 108 -2.30 -10.18 -1.02
C TRP A 108 -2.91 -9.41 -2.19
N LEU A 109 -4.18 -9.66 -2.53
CA LEU A 109 -4.87 -8.99 -3.64
C LEU A 109 -4.97 -7.48 -3.40
N LEU A 110 -5.38 -7.06 -2.20
CA LEU A 110 -5.53 -5.67 -1.83
C LEU A 110 -4.19 -4.91 -1.82
N GLU A 111 -3.10 -5.56 -1.43
CA GLU A 111 -1.76 -4.96 -1.38
C GLU A 111 -1.07 -4.91 -2.73
N ARG A 112 -1.15 -6.00 -3.51
CA ARG A 112 -0.39 -6.14 -4.77
C ARG A 112 -1.13 -5.62 -5.99
N ALA A 113 -2.47 -5.67 -5.98
CA ALA A 113 -3.30 -5.20 -7.08
C ALA A 113 -4.42 -4.23 -6.60
N PRO A 114 -4.09 -3.15 -5.85
CA PRO A 114 -5.09 -2.27 -5.24
C PRO A 114 -6.00 -1.59 -6.28
N VAL A 115 -5.48 -1.21 -7.45
CA VAL A 115 -6.27 -0.63 -8.54
C VAL A 115 -7.31 -1.62 -9.04
N PHE A 116 -6.91 -2.87 -9.29
CA PHE A 116 -7.82 -3.94 -9.69
C PHE A 116 -8.86 -4.27 -8.60
N ALA A 117 -8.46 -4.26 -7.33
CA ALA A 117 -9.36 -4.50 -6.19
C ALA A 117 -10.40 -3.38 -6.04
N ALA A 118 -10.07 -2.14 -6.40
CA ALA A 118 -10.96 -0.99 -6.36
C ALA A 118 -11.97 -0.94 -7.54
N GLU A 119 -11.79 -1.76 -8.58
CA GLU A 119 -12.73 -1.85 -9.69
C GLU A 119 -13.94 -2.71 -9.32
N ALA A 120 -15.10 -2.43 -9.96
CA ALA A 120 -16.29 -3.25 -9.82
C ALA A 120 -16.06 -4.67 -10.36
N ASP A 121 -16.64 -5.66 -9.70
CA ASP A 121 -16.65 -7.02 -10.22
C ASP A 121 -17.57 -7.11 -11.45
N PRO A 122 -17.18 -7.82 -12.52
CA PRO A 122 -18.00 -7.96 -13.71
C PRO A 122 -19.41 -8.48 -13.39
N GLY A 123 -20.44 -7.72 -13.82
CA GLY A 123 -21.85 -8.05 -13.55
C GLY A 123 -22.36 -7.58 -12.19
N GLY A 124 -21.55 -6.91 -11.36
CA GLY A 124 -21.92 -6.38 -10.06
C GLY A 124 -21.76 -4.87 -9.92
N SER A 125 -22.40 -4.29 -8.90
CA SER A 125 -22.26 -2.86 -8.55
C SER A 125 -21.20 -2.61 -7.48
N ARG A 126 -20.60 -3.68 -6.92
CA ARG A 126 -19.61 -3.60 -5.84
C ARG A 126 -18.20 -3.82 -6.37
N THR A 127 -17.25 -3.12 -5.76
CA THR A 127 -15.84 -3.39 -6.00
C THR A 127 -15.42 -4.70 -5.34
N ARG A 128 -14.32 -5.29 -5.80
CA ARG A 128 -13.77 -6.52 -5.21
C ARG A 128 -13.37 -6.28 -3.75
N ALA A 129 -12.82 -5.11 -3.43
CA ALA A 129 -12.54 -4.71 -2.05
C ALA A 129 -13.79 -4.66 -1.19
N GLN A 130 -14.94 -4.17 -1.71
CA GLN A 130 -16.22 -4.18 -1.00
C GLN A 130 -16.76 -5.60 -0.78
N LEU A 131 -16.57 -6.51 -1.72
CA LEU A 131 -16.95 -7.92 -1.55
C LEU A 131 -16.10 -8.60 -0.47
N ILE A 132 -14.80 -8.31 -0.41
CA ILE A 132 -13.90 -8.78 0.65
C ILE A 132 -14.35 -8.20 2.01
N LEU A 133 -14.60 -6.90 2.10
CA LEU A 133 -15.10 -6.26 3.32
C LEU A 133 -16.42 -6.86 3.80
N GLN A 134 -17.33 -7.16 2.88
CA GLN A 134 -18.60 -7.81 3.19
C GLN A 134 -18.40 -9.23 3.71
N SER A 135 -17.48 -10.00 3.14
CA SER A 135 -17.14 -11.34 3.62
C SER A 135 -16.55 -11.28 5.04
N LEU A 136 -15.61 -10.36 5.30
CA LEU A 136 -15.10 -10.12 6.65
C LEU A 136 -16.23 -9.86 7.64
N ALA A 137 -17.17 -8.98 7.28
CA ALA A 137 -18.28 -8.58 8.16
C ALA A 137 -19.27 -9.70 8.47
N ARG A 138 -19.40 -10.70 7.60
CA ARG A 138 -20.39 -11.77 7.73
C ARG A 138 -19.82 -13.07 8.25
N GLU A 139 -18.64 -13.45 7.79
CA GLU A 139 -18.13 -14.81 7.96
C GLU A 139 -16.88 -14.87 8.88
N HIS A 140 -16.07 -13.79 8.93
CA HIS A 140 -14.71 -13.87 9.49
C HIS A 140 -14.46 -13.01 10.73
N LEU A 141 -15.47 -12.36 11.30
CA LEU A 141 -15.27 -11.46 12.46
C LEU A 141 -14.48 -12.07 13.62
N LYS A 142 -14.59 -13.39 13.80
CA LYS A 142 -13.96 -14.12 14.91
C LYS A 142 -12.71 -14.91 14.51
N SER A 143 -12.32 -14.88 13.24
CA SER A 143 -11.12 -15.60 12.79
C SER A 143 -9.83 -14.97 13.37
N PRO A 144 -8.81 -15.78 13.73
CA PRO A 144 -7.49 -15.29 14.13
C PRO A 144 -6.72 -14.61 12.99
N GLU A 145 -7.08 -14.87 11.74
CA GLU A 145 -6.31 -14.46 10.55
C GLU A 145 -6.68 -13.06 10.03
N VAL A 146 -7.76 -12.44 10.53
CA VAL A 146 -8.28 -11.18 9.96
C VAL A 146 -7.51 -9.93 10.35
N GLY A 147 -6.55 -10.03 11.25
CA GLY A 147 -5.83 -8.85 11.74
C GLY A 147 -5.12 -8.05 10.65
N MET A 148 -4.38 -8.73 9.76
CA MET A 148 -3.74 -8.09 8.60
C MET A 148 -4.75 -7.57 7.59
N LEU A 149 -5.87 -8.28 7.37
CA LEU A 149 -6.93 -7.81 6.49
C LEU A 149 -7.52 -6.48 6.99
N CYS A 150 -7.72 -6.31 8.31
CA CYS A 150 -8.16 -5.04 8.89
C CYS A 150 -7.20 -3.88 8.56
N LEU A 151 -5.89 -4.11 8.68
CA LEU A 151 -4.87 -3.12 8.36
C LEU A 151 -4.87 -2.79 6.86
N THR A 152 -4.91 -3.79 6.00
CA THR A 152 -4.87 -3.60 4.55
C THR A 152 -6.11 -2.87 4.01
N LEU A 153 -7.29 -3.13 4.59
CA LEU A 153 -8.54 -2.45 4.24
C LEU A 153 -8.51 -0.95 4.54
N THR A 154 -7.61 -0.44 5.38
CA THR A 154 -7.49 1.01 5.64
C THR A 154 -7.09 1.81 4.41
N SER A 155 -6.47 1.19 3.42
CA SER A 155 -6.08 1.81 2.15
C SER A 155 -7.21 1.84 1.11
N GLN A 156 -8.34 1.17 1.37
CA GLN A 156 -9.46 1.09 0.44
C GLN A 156 -10.58 2.06 0.85
N PRO A 157 -10.98 2.99 -0.03
CA PRO A 157 -11.99 3.99 0.30
C PRO A 157 -13.39 3.35 0.34
N ASP A 158 -13.87 3.02 1.54
CA ASP A 158 -15.24 2.58 1.78
C ASP A 158 -15.76 3.14 3.11
N PRO A 159 -16.91 3.84 3.13
CA PRO A 159 -17.44 4.46 4.33
C PRO A 159 -17.86 3.46 5.41
N THR A 160 -18.04 2.18 5.07
CA THR A 160 -18.45 1.14 6.03
C THR A 160 -17.26 0.42 6.69
N THR A 161 -16.04 0.60 6.15
CA THR A 161 -14.83 -0.06 6.64
C THR A 161 -14.63 0.17 8.14
N LEU A 162 -14.74 1.41 8.59
CA LEU A 162 -14.56 1.73 10.01
C LEU A 162 -15.52 0.93 10.91
N LYS A 163 -16.81 0.87 10.56
CA LYS A 163 -17.83 0.13 11.34
C LYS A 163 -17.55 -1.38 11.38
N VAL A 164 -17.07 -1.95 10.27
CA VAL A 164 -16.73 -3.38 10.21
C VAL A 164 -15.51 -3.68 11.10
N ILE A 165 -14.47 -2.85 11.02
CA ILE A 165 -13.25 -3.05 11.84
C ILE A 165 -13.54 -2.83 13.34
N GLU A 166 -14.41 -1.88 13.70
CA GLU A 166 -14.89 -1.72 15.09
C GLU A 166 -15.61 -2.97 15.61
N ARG A 167 -16.36 -3.67 14.75
CA ARG A 167 -16.95 -4.96 15.12
C ARG A 167 -15.90 -6.03 15.32
N VAL A 168 -14.86 -6.10 14.48
CA VAL A 168 -13.74 -7.02 14.69
C VAL A 168 -13.06 -6.73 16.03
N GLU A 169 -12.76 -5.46 16.32
CA GLU A 169 -12.11 -5.07 17.60
C GLU A 169 -12.94 -5.51 18.82
N LYS A 170 -14.26 -5.41 18.73
CA LYS A 170 -15.17 -5.73 19.82
C LYS A 170 -15.51 -7.21 19.93
N GLU A 171 -15.72 -7.91 18.80
CA GLU A 171 -16.30 -9.25 18.75
C GLU A 171 -15.26 -10.36 18.57
N ASN A 172 -14.05 -10.05 18.10
CA ASN A 172 -13.01 -11.07 17.90
C ASN A 172 -12.44 -11.55 19.24
N PRO A 173 -12.32 -12.87 19.46
CA PRO A 173 -11.82 -13.41 20.73
C PRO A 173 -10.28 -13.30 20.91
N HIS A 174 -9.53 -13.01 19.82
CA HIS A 174 -8.08 -12.99 19.83
C HIS A 174 -7.55 -11.58 20.11
N GLU A 175 -6.83 -11.39 21.22
CA GLU A 175 -6.30 -10.09 21.63
C GLU A 175 -5.41 -9.44 20.56
N GLN A 176 -4.57 -10.24 19.90
CA GLN A 176 -3.69 -9.74 18.82
C GLN A 176 -4.49 -9.15 17.66
N VAL A 177 -5.58 -9.80 17.27
CA VAL A 177 -6.48 -9.30 16.23
C VAL A 177 -7.19 -8.03 16.67
N GLN A 178 -7.65 -7.98 17.93
CA GLN A 178 -8.23 -6.75 18.50
C GLN A 178 -7.24 -5.59 18.48
N GLY A 179 -5.96 -5.85 18.77
CA GLY A 179 -4.89 -4.86 18.70
C GLY A 179 -4.61 -4.37 17.28
N GLN A 180 -4.56 -5.27 16.30
CA GLN A 180 -4.43 -4.92 14.89
C GLN A 180 -5.64 -4.11 14.40
N ALA A 181 -6.86 -4.50 14.76
CA ALA A 181 -8.08 -3.76 14.46
C ALA A 181 -8.07 -2.36 15.11
N SER A 182 -7.58 -2.25 16.36
CA SER A 182 -7.42 -0.95 17.02
C SER A 182 -6.44 -0.04 16.27
N LEU A 183 -5.31 -0.57 15.77
CA LEU A 183 -4.39 0.19 14.90
C LEU A 183 -5.11 0.64 13.63
N ALA A 184 -5.83 -0.25 12.95
CA ALA A 184 -6.58 0.06 11.74
C ALA A 184 -7.64 1.16 11.98
N ILE A 185 -8.38 1.11 13.09
CA ILE A 185 -9.32 2.17 13.49
C ILE A 185 -8.60 3.51 13.62
N ALA A 186 -7.45 3.55 14.31
CA ALA A 186 -6.70 4.79 14.48
C ALA A 186 -6.20 5.38 13.14
N LEU A 187 -5.80 4.52 12.20
CA LEU A 187 -5.39 4.93 10.84
C LEU A 187 -6.57 5.48 10.03
N LEU A 188 -7.75 4.84 10.08
CA LEU A 188 -8.96 5.33 9.41
C LEU A 188 -9.44 6.68 9.99
N LEU A 189 -9.40 6.83 11.30
CA LEU A 189 -9.76 8.08 11.97
C LEU A 189 -8.85 9.24 11.59
N LYS A 190 -7.60 8.99 11.16
CA LYS A 190 -6.67 10.02 10.67
C LYS A 190 -7.25 10.81 9.48
N GLY A 191 -8.05 10.15 8.64
CA GLY A 191 -8.73 10.78 7.51
C GLY A 191 -9.96 11.63 7.87
N LEU A 192 -10.45 11.58 9.12
CA LEU A 192 -11.66 12.29 9.55
C LEU A 192 -11.39 13.68 10.16
N GLY A 193 -10.12 14.07 10.32
CA GLY A 193 -9.72 15.36 10.84
C GLY A 193 -8.99 15.29 12.17
N ASP A 194 -8.70 16.49 12.72
CA ASP A 194 -7.84 16.69 13.90
C ASP A 194 -8.59 17.38 15.06
N ASP A 195 -9.92 17.25 15.13
CA ASP A 195 -10.65 17.73 16.29
C ASP A 195 -10.33 16.92 17.56
N ALA A 196 -10.57 17.49 18.74
CA ALA A 196 -10.15 16.91 20.01
C ALA A 196 -10.74 15.51 20.25
N VAL A 197 -11.98 15.27 19.82
CA VAL A 197 -12.68 13.99 20.02
C VAL A 197 -12.05 12.92 19.14
N VAL A 198 -11.78 13.25 17.87
CA VAL A 198 -11.12 12.33 16.93
C VAL A 198 -9.70 11.99 17.41
N ILE A 199 -8.94 13.00 17.83
CA ILE A 199 -7.57 12.81 18.35
C ILE A 199 -7.56 11.93 19.60
N GLU A 200 -8.44 12.18 20.56
CA GLU A 200 -8.54 11.35 21.76
C GLU A 200 -8.89 9.88 21.42
N ARG A 201 -9.85 9.69 20.53
CA ARG A 201 -10.24 8.38 20.06
C ARG A 201 -9.08 7.64 19.35
N ARG A 202 -8.32 8.36 18.51
CA ARG A 202 -7.10 7.82 17.85
C ARG A 202 -6.09 7.37 18.90
N ILE A 203 -5.75 8.23 19.87
CA ILE A 203 -4.77 7.90 20.91
C ILE A 203 -5.20 6.67 21.73
N ASN A 204 -6.48 6.57 22.07
CA ASN A 204 -7.00 5.43 22.84
C ASN A 204 -6.91 4.13 22.04
N ASN A 205 -7.20 4.16 20.72
CA ASN A 205 -7.02 3.00 19.85
C ASN A 205 -5.54 2.63 19.68
N LEU A 206 -4.64 3.60 19.50
CA LEU A 206 -3.19 3.35 19.41
C LEU A 206 -2.63 2.71 20.71
N ARG A 207 -3.08 3.16 21.89
CA ARG A 207 -2.70 2.54 23.16
C ARG A 207 -3.18 1.09 23.25
N ARG A 208 -4.44 0.80 22.84
CA ARG A 208 -4.94 -0.58 22.79
C ARG A 208 -4.13 -1.45 21.84
N ALA A 209 -3.77 -0.93 20.68
CA ALA A 209 -2.93 -1.64 19.72
C ALA A 209 -1.57 -2.01 20.31
N ILE A 210 -0.91 -1.09 21.02
CA ILE A 210 0.36 -1.35 21.71
C ILE A 210 0.21 -2.45 22.77
N ILE A 211 -0.86 -2.43 23.56
CA ILE A 211 -1.07 -3.38 24.65
C ILE A 211 -1.40 -4.76 24.11
N LYS A 212 -2.32 -4.87 23.14
CA LYS A 212 -2.88 -6.14 22.69
C LYS A 212 -2.08 -6.84 21.57
N ALA A 213 -1.30 -6.07 20.79
CA ALA A 213 -0.59 -6.60 19.61
C ALA A 213 0.88 -6.17 19.56
N HIS A 214 1.55 -6.06 20.71
CA HIS A 214 2.89 -5.49 20.86
C HIS A 214 3.89 -6.02 19.83
N ASP A 215 4.03 -7.34 19.74
CA ASP A 215 5.04 -8.01 18.91
C ASP A 215 4.52 -8.50 17.55
N VAL A 216 3.25 -8.21 17.22
CA VAL A 216 2.66 -8.63 15.96
C VAL A 216 3.37 -7.92 14.81
N LYS A 217 3.91 -8.70 13.87
CA LYS A 217 4.63 -8.20 12.70
C LYS A 217 3.69 -7.61 11.66
N VAL A 218 4.11 -6.48 11.08
CA VAL A 218 3.49 -5.82 9.93
C VAL A 218 4.62 -5.43 8.98
N GLY A 219 4.90 -6.27 7.99
CA GLY A 219 6.11 -6.15 7.17
C GLY A 219 7.38 -6.22 8.01
N ASP A 220 8.28 -5.25 7.87
CA ASP A 220 9.56 -5.17 8.58
C ASP A 220 9.46 -4.52 9.98
N THR A 221 8.25 -4.18 10.42
CA THR A 221 8.02 -3.50 11.71
C THR A 221 7.02 -4.27 12.59
N THR A 222 6.54 -3.66 13.67
CA THR A 222 5.52 -4.22 14.55
C THR A 222 4.35 -3.26 14.72
N VAL A 223 3.18 -3.80 15.12
CA VAL A 223 1.99 -3.00 15.46
C VAL A 223 2.33 -1.95 16.52
N SER A 224 3.08 -2.31 17.56
CA SER A 224 3.47 -1.35 18.60
C SER A 224 4.34 -0.23 18.06
N ARG A 225 5.28 -0.52 17.19
CA ARG A 225 6.14 0.50 16.58
C ARG A 225 5.34 1.48 15.74
N LEU A 226 4.46 0.98 14.86
CA LEU A 226 3.57 1.82 14.06
C LEU A 226 2.67 2.70 14.95
N ALA A 227 2.09 2.11 15.99
CA ALA A 227 1.24 2.86 16.93
C ALA A 227 2.01 3.94 17.71
N MET A 228 3.24 3.66 18.14
CA MET A 228 4.10 4.65 18.80
C MET A 228 4.49 5.79 17.86
N ASP A 229 4.79 5.49 16.60
CA ASP A 229 5.11 6.51 15.61
C ASP A 229 3.89 7.41 15.31
N GLU A 230 2.68 6.85 15.22
CA GLU A 230 1.44 7.66 15.08
C GLU A 230 1.18 8.52 16.33
N ILE A 231 1.41 8.01 17.55
CA ILE A 231 1.30 8.82 18.78
C ILE A 231 2.32 9.96 18.77
N PHE A 232 3.55 9.70 18.31
CA PHE A 232 4.57 10.72 18.18
C PHE A 232 4.13 11.82 17.20
N VAL A 233 3.60 11.44 16.04
CA VAL A 233 3.06 12.40 15.04
C VAL A 233 1.97 13.25 15.66
N ILE A 234 0.98 12.67 16.33
CA ILE A 234 -0.12 13.39 16.99
C ILE A 234 0.40 14.39 18.03
N ARG A 235 1.45 14.04 18.77
CA ARG A 235 1.97 14.89 19.86
C ARG A 235 2.91 15.99 19.38
N HIS A 236 3.69 15.75 18.31
CA HIS A 236 4.83 16.59 17.97
C HIS A 236 4.82 17.13 16.53
N LEU A 237 4.12 16.48 15.60
CA LEU A 237 4.22 16.78 14.17
C LEU A 237 2.89 17.25 13.56
N VAL A 238 2.02 17.86 14.36
CA VAL A 238 0.76 18.44 13.89
C VAL A 238 0.83 19.97 13.88
N LYS A 239 -0.07 20.59 13.14
CA LYS A 239 -0.22 22.06 13.09
C LYS A 239 -0.29 22.66 14.49
N GLY A 240 0.45 23.74 14.72
CA GLY A 240 0.55 24.44 16.00
C GLY A 240 1.68 23.95 16.92
N ARG A 241 2.33 22.80 16.63
CA ARG A 241 3.49 22.32 17.39
C ARG A 241 4.80 22.83 16.80
N THR A 242 5.84 22.86 17.64
CA THR A 242 7.20 23.19 17.18
C THR A 242 7.83 21.96 16.51
N ALA A 243 8.25 22.11 15.26
CA ALA A 243 8.93 21.04 14.52
C ALA A 243 10.28 20.69 15.17
N PRO A 244 10.71 19.40 15.10
CA PRO A 244 12.06 19.01 15.49
C PRO A 244 13.12 19.86 14.80
N ASP A 245 14.25 20.07 15.45
CA ASP A 245 15.39 20.70 14.80
C ASP A 245 16.11 19.65 13.94
N ALA A 246 15.80 19.58 12.66
CA ALA A 246 16.48 18.66 11.74
C ALA A 246 17.98 18.98 11.70
N ILE A 247 18.79 17.97 12.00
CA ILE A 247 20.25 18.08 12.06
C ILE A 247 20.84 17.06 11.10
N GLY A 248 21.70 17.52 10.19
CA GLY A 248 22.34 16.66 9.18
C GLY A 248 23.47 17.36 8.46
N ARG A 249 23.79 16.85 7.26
CA ARG A 249 24.73 17.49 6.33
C ARG A 249 23.99 17.86 5.06
N ASP A 250 24.38 18.98 4.47
CA ASP A 250 23.84 19.36 3.17
C ASP A 250 24.53 18.62 2.00
N SER A 251 24.10 18.91 0.78
CA SER A 251 24.66 18.33 -0.44
C SER A 251 26.14 18.68 -0.68
N ALA A 252 26.66 19.75 -0.04
CA ALA A 252 28.08 20.09 -0.04
C ALA A 252 28.86 19.31 1.03
N GLY A 253 28.19 18.69 1.99
CA GLY A 253 28.78 17.97 3.12
C GLY A 253 28.89 18.82 4.39
N GLU A 254 28.44 20.09 4.34
CA GLU A 254 28.51 21.01 5.46
C GLU A 254 27.47 20.67 6.54
N PRO A 255 27.83 20.75 7.83
CA PRO A 255 26.88 20.60 8.92
C PRO A 255 25.77 21.65 8.82
N PHE A 256 24.54 21.20 9.00
CA PHE A 256 23.38 22.07 8.87
C PHE A 256 22.26 21.65 9.82
N LYS A 257 21.56 22.63 10.38
CA LYS A 257 20.36 22.42 11.19
C LYS A 257 19.32 23.50 10.90
N LEU A 258 18.03 23.18 11.06
CA LEU A 258 16.94 24.12 10.77
C LEU A 258 17.00 25.38 11.62
N SER A 259 17.43 25.28 12.87
CA SER A 259 17.57 26.46 13.77
C SER A 259 18.63 27.48 13.32
N MET A 260 19.46 27.16 12.32
CA MET A 260 20.39 28.13 11.72
C MET A 260 19.74 29.07 10.70
N LEU A 261 18.53 28.77 10.28
CA LEU A 261 17.79 29.60 9.32
C LEU A 261 17.33 30.89 9.96
N LYS A 262 17.37 31.97 9.19
CA LYS A 262 16.98 33.30 9.63
C LYS A 262 15.76 33.86 8.90
N GLY A 263 15.19 33.08 8.00
CA GLY A 263 13.97 33.42 7.26
C GLY A 263 12.75 33.57 8.19
N LYS A 264 11.81 34.42 7.81
CA LYS A 264 10.50 34.54 8.50
C LYS A 264 9.68 33.23 8.35
N VAL A 265 9.85 32.55 7.24
CA VAL A 265 9.14 31.32 6.88
C VAL A 265 10.11 30.28 6.39
N THR A 266 10.00 29.06 6.90
CA THR A 266 10.74 27.91 6.38
C THR A 266 9.79 26.94 5.71
N VAL A 267 10.06 26.57 4.46
CA VAL A 267 9.41 25.45 3.75
C VAL A 267 10.37 24.28 3.76
N LEU A 268 10.02 23.23 4.50
CA LEU A 268 10.79 21.98 4.58
C LEU A 268 10.11 20.93 3.69
N ALA A 269 10.76 20.54 2.60
CA ALA A 269 10.20 19.63 1.59
C ALA A 269 10.95 18.31 1.56
N PHE A 270 10.25 17.22 1.83
CA PHE A 270 10.74 15.83 1.74
C PHE A 270 10.46 15.29 0.34
N TRP A 271 11.48 14.77 -0.32
CA TRP A 271 11.39 14.32 -1.71
C TRP A 271 12.55 13.39 -2.10
N HIS A 272 12.45 12.72 -3.25
CA HIS A 272 13.56 12.08 -3.96
C HIS A 272 13.27 11.96 -5.46
N THR A 273 14.30 11.71 -6.27
CA THR A 273 14.18 11.68 -7.74
C THR A 273 13.24 10.59 -8.25
N ASN A 274 13.14 9.47 -7.55
CA ASN A 274 12.32 8.31 -7.96
C ASN A 274 10.89 8.32 -7.37
N MET A 275 10.45 9.42 -6.72
CA MET A 275 9.06 9.51 -6.24
C MET A 275 8.10 9.70 -7.41
N ARG A 276 6.83 9.31 -7.23
CA ARG A 276 5.78 9.59 -8.23
C ARG A 276 5.67 11.09 -8.48
N ASP A 277 5.59 11.50 -9.74
CA ASP A 277 5.45 12.90 -10.16
C ASP A 277 6.56 13.83 -9.63
N ALA A 278 7.81 13.32 -9.46
CA ALA A 278 8.94 14.07 -8.94
C ALA A 278 9.16 15.39 -9.67
N GLU A 279 9.13 15.40 -11.00
CA GLU A 279 9.32 16.58 -11.82
C GLU A 279 8.27 17.66 -11.54
N ARG A 280 6.99 17.27 -11.42
CA ARG A 280 5.91 18.18 -11.05
C ARG A 280 6.10 18.77 -9.67
N GLY A 281 6.44 17.94 -8.68
CA GLY A 281 6.72 18.38 -7.31
C GLY A 281 7.88 19.37 -7.24
N LEU A 282 9.00 19.07 -7.90
CA LEU A 282 10.16 19.94 -7.96
C LEU A 282 9.87 21.26 -8.71
N SER A 283 9.07 21.21 -9.77
CA SER A 283 8.64 22.42 -10.51
C SER A 283 7.82 23.38 -9.61
N LEU A 284 6.91 22.84 -8.79
CA LEU A 284 6.14 23.64 -7.84
C LEU A 284 7.05 24.28 -6.77
N LEU A 285 8.00 23.51 -6.22
CA LEU A 285 8.96 24.01 -5.23
C LEU A 285 9.89 25.08 -5.83
N ARG A 286 10.29 24.93 -7.10
CA ARG A 286 11.12 25.91 -7.82
C ARG A 286 10.37 27.24 -7.96
N LYS A 287 9.14 27.22 -8.45
CA LYS A 287 8.29 28.41 -8.56
C LYS A 287 8.13 29.12 -7.22
N LEU A 288 7.87 28.35 -6.17
CA LEU A 288 7.74 28.88 -4.81
C LEU A 288 9.04 29.59 -4.36
N ASN A 289 10.20 28.99 -4.60
CA ASN A 289 11.50 29.54 -4.26
C ASN A 289 11.83 30.82 -5.05
N GLU A 290 11.53 30.83 -6.33
CA GLU A 290 11.70 32.02 -7.19
C GLU A 290 10.85 33.20 -6.73
N GLN A 291 9.59 32.94 -6.32
CA GLN A 291 8.63 33.96 -5.95
C GLN A 291 8.87 34.52 -4.53
N TYR A 292 9.23 33.68 -3.57
CA TYR A 292 9.27 34.04 -2.16
C TYR A 292 10.65 33.98 -1.51
N GLY A 293 11.64 33.34 -2.13
CA GLY A 293 12.99 33.18 -1.55
C GLY A 293 13.65 34.51 -1.20
N LYS A 294 13.53 35.54 -2.05
CA LYS A 294 14.05 36.89 -1.77
C LYS A 294 13.15 37.71 -0.82
N ARG A 295 11.97 37.20 -0.46
CA ARG A 295 11.00 37.89 0.40
C ARG A 295 11.03 37.41 1.86
N GLY A 296 12.01 36.54 2.21
CA GLY A 296 12.18 36.05 3.59
C GLY A 296 11.69 34.61 3.79
N MET A 297 11.51 33.83 2.73
CA MET A 297 11.25 32.40 2.81
C MET A 297 12.54 31.60 2.57
N ASP A 298 12.85 30.69 3.48
CA ASP A 298 13.89 29.65 3.27
C ASP A 298 13.23 28.35 2.77
N LEU A 299 13.59 27.89 1.58
CA LEU A 299 13.21 26.56 1.08
C LEU A 299 14.34 25.57 1.36
N ILE A 300 14.04 24.49 2.09
CA ILE A 300 14.98 23.43 2.43
C ILE A 300 14.41 22.10 1.93
N GLY A 301 15.17 21.39 1.13
CA GLY A 301 14.86 20.00 0.75
C GLY A 301 15.44 19.02 1.77
N VAL A 302 14.77 17.89 1.93
CA VAL A 302 15.30 16.68 2.58
C VAL A 302 15.17 15.56 1.57
N SER A 303 16.29 15.03 1.10
CA SER A 303 16.27 14.00 0.07
C SER A 303 17.09 12.78 0.47
N SER A 304 16.55 11.60 0.20
CA SER A 304 17.30 10.34 0.30
C SER A 304 18.26 10.08 -0.87
N ASP A 305 18.29 10.95 -1.87
CA ASP A 305 19.25 10.87 -2.96
C ASP A 305 20.68 11.13 -2.45
N SER A 306 21.65 10.54 -3.13
CA SER A 306 23.07 10.74 -2.80
C SER A 306 23.53 12.19 -3.04
N ARG A 307 24.62 12.57 -2.41
CA ARG A 307 25.20 13.91 -2.59
C ARG A 307 25.57 14.20 -4.04
N GLU A 308 26.04 13.18 -4.77
CA GLU A 308 26.40 13.26 -6.18
C GLU A 308 25.19 13.62 -7.03
N VAL A 309 24.05 12.93 -6.80
CA VAL A 309 22.79 13.23 -7.48
C VAL A 309 22.33 14.65 -7.16
N LEU A 310 22.32 15.05 -5.89
CA LEU A 310 21.90 16.41 -5.48
C LEU A 310 22.80 17.50 -6.07
N ARG A 311 24.13 17.28 -6.17
CA ARG A 311 25.05 18.20 -6.83
C ARG A 311 24.78 18.32 -8.33
N SER A 312 24.54 17.21 -9.00
CA SER A 312 24.19 17.18 -10.42
C SER A 312 22.88 17.95 -10.69
N LEU A 313 21.84 17.73 -9.87
CA LEU A 313 20.57 18.45 -9.97
C LEU A 313 20.71 19.95 -9.71
N ARG A 314 21.65 20.34 -8.86
CA ARG A 314 21.97 21.75 -8.63
C ARG A 314 22.76 22.36 -9.79
N ALA A 315 23.72 21.63 -10.34
CA ALA A 315 24.56 22.09 -11.46
C ALA A 315 23.72 22.31 -12.74
N ASN A 316 22.75 21.46 -13.00
CA ASN A 316 21.85 21.58 -14.16
C ASN A 316 20.62 22.50 -13.92
N GLY A 317 20.53 23.15 -12.73
CA GLY A 317 19.46 24.09 -12.40
C GLY A 317 18.11 23.46 -12.05
N THR A 318 18.04 22.13 -11.90
CA THR A 318 16.81 21.45 -11.48
C THR A 318 16.39 21.87 -10.07
N ILE A 319 17.37 22.04 -9.16
CA ILE A 319 17.16 22.54 -7.81
C ILE A 319 18.06 23.76 -7.56
N SER A 320 17.53 24.81 -6.91
CA SER A 320 18.28 26.04 -6.56
C SER A 320 18.40 26.26 -5.05
N TRP A 321 17.75 25.45 -4.24
CA TRP A 321 17.69 25.54 -2.78
C TRP A 321 18.62 24.56 -2.09
N ARG A 322 18.86 24.78 -0.79
CA ARG A 322 19.67 23.91 0.05
C ARG A 322 18.94 22.60 0.36
N ASN A 323 19.67 21.48 0.36
CA ASN A 323 19.09 20.18 0.66
C ASN A 323 19.92 19.46 1.71
N PHE A 324 19.26 18.82 2.68
CA PHE A 324 19.86 17.71 3.42
C PHE A 324 20.04 16.53 2.48
N SER A 325 21.21 15.92 2.48
CA SER A 325 21.45 14.60 1.91
C SER A 325 21.20 13.57 3.00
N ASP A 326 19.99 13.04 3.05
CA ASP A 326 19.49 12.17 4.13
C ASP A 326 19.44 10.70 3.68
N VAL A 327 20.55 10.20 3.12
CA VAL A 327 20.68 8.83 2.61
C VAL A 327 20.43 7.79 3.70
N ASP A 328 20.80 8.11 4.95
CA ASP A 328 20.58 7.25 6.13
C ASP A 328 19.15 7.38 6.73
N GLY A 329 18.31 8.22 6.16
CA GLY A 329 16.91 8.40 6.59
C GLY A 329 16.73 9.02 7.98
N ARG A 330 17.77 9.66 8.52
CA ARG A 330 17.75 10.21 9.89
C ARG A 330 16.74 11.33 10.04
N VAL A 331 16.73 12.29 9.12
CA VAL A 331 15.78 13.43 9.15
C VAL A 331 14.39 12.95 8.79
N HIS A 332 14.24 12.04 7.80
CA HIS A 332 12.96 11.36 7.53
C HIS A 332 12.41 10.68 8.78
N GLY A 333 13.26 9.97 9.52
CA GLY A 333 12.87 9.30 10.76
C GLY A 333 12.45 10.28 11.88
N GLN A 334 13.09 11.46 12.01
CA GLN A 334 12.69 12.48 12.98
C GLN A 334 11.29 13.04 12.70
N PHE A 335 10.91 13.14 11.43
CA PHE A 335 9.61 13.63 10.98
C PHE A 335 8.61 12.52 10.68
N ARG A 336 8.95 11.24 10.92
CA ARG A 336 8.08 10.07 10.66
C ARG A 336 7.48 10.10 9.25
N VAL A 337 8.29 10.49 8.26
CA VAL A 337 7.85 10.61 6.87
C VAL A 337 7.71 9.21 6.28
N SER A 338 6.48 8.84 5.89
CA SER A 338 6.13 7.58 5.22
C SER A 338 5.82 7.78 3.74
N ASP A 339 5.31 8.95 3.38
CA ASP A 339 4.82 9.25 2.04
C ASP A 339 5.50 10.47 1.46
N LEU A 340 5.79 10.45 0.16
CA LEU A 340 6.44 11.54 -0.56
C LEU A 340 5.63 11.93 -1.81
N PRO A 341 5.65 13.22 -2.18
CA PRO A 341 6.28 14.35 -1.51
C PRO A 341 5.51 14.85 -0.27
N LEU A 342 6.23 15.28 0.77
CA LEU A 342 5.65 15.89 1.97
C LEU A 342 6.30 17.25 2.23
N VAL A 343 5.49 18.25 2.58
CA VAL A 343 5.94 19.62 2.85
C VAL A 343 5.42 20.08 4.20
N TYR A 344 6.30 20.67 5.01
CA TYR A 344 5.99 21.44 6.19
C TYR A 344 6.22 22.92 5.90
N VAL A 345 5.28 23.79 6.30
CA VAL A 345 5.51 25.24 6.38
C VAL A 345 5.61 25.63 7.84
N LEU A 346 6.74 26.25 8.19
CA LEU A 346 7.11 26.61 9.55
C LEU A 346 7.27 28.14 9.66
N ASP A 347 6.88 28.70 10.80
CA ASP A 347 7.23 30.09 11.13
C ASP A 347 8.69 30.23 11.62
N SER A 348 9.11 31.45 11.98
CA SER A 348 10.44 31.75 12.50
C SER A 348 10.80 31.01 13.80
N ASN A 349 9.81 30.51 14.55
CA ASN A 349 9.97 29.71 15.76
C ASN A 349 9.85 28.19 15.48
N ARG A 350 9.84 27.81 14.21
CA ARG A 350 9.62 26.44 13.73
C ARG A 350 8.24 25.89 14.09
N LYS A 351 7.25 26.73 14.39
CA LYS A 351 5.88 26.29 14.60
C LYS A 351 5.29 25.82 13.28
N ILE A 352 4.73 24.63 13.27
CA ILE A 352 4.12 24.01 12.08
C ILE A 352 2.79 24.70 11.78
N LEU A 353 2.65 25.25 10.59
CA LEU A 353 1.44 25.93 10.14
C LEU A 353 0.74 25.20 8.98
N TYR A 354 1.50 24.40 8.24
CA TYR A 354 0.97 23.52 7.19
C TYR A 354 1.75 22.21 7.13
N ILE A 355 1.04 21.13 6.80
CA ILE A 355 1.58 19.81 6.50
C ILE A 355 0.78 19.24 5.33
N GLY A 356 1.43 18.79 4.29
CA GLY A 356 0.77 18.16 3.14
C GLY A 356 1.65 18.12 1.90
N GLY A 357 1.07 17.79 0.75
CA GLY A 357 1.79 17.82 -0.53
C GLY A 357 2.12 19.24 -1.00
N PRO A 358 3.08 19.41 -1.92
CA PRO A 358 3.35 20.69 -2.56
C PRO A 358 2.15 21.15 -3.41
N GLY A 359 1.80 22.43 -3.32
CA GLY A 359 0.67 22.99 -4.07
C GLY A 359 0.19 24.34 -3.52
N ALA A 360 -1.00 24.75 -3.96
CA ALA A 360 -1.56 26.08 -3.65
C ALA A 360 -1.69 26.37 -2.15
N PHE A 361 -1.95 25.39 -1.32
CA PHE A 361 -2.03 25.60 0.15
C PHE A 361 -0.68 25.93 0.78
N VAL A 362 0.44 25.41 0.24
CA VAL A 362 1.79 25.81 0.66
C VAL A 362 1.98 27.30 0.35
N GLU A 363 1.67 27.71 -0.88
CA GLU A 363 1.80 29.09 -1.35
C GLU A 363 0.97 30.05 -0.51
N LEU A 364 -0.32 29.78 -0.34
CA LEU A 364 -1.22 30.59 0.50
C LEU A 364 -0.73 30.73 1.96
N THR A 365 -0.17 29.64 2.52
CA THR A 365 0.36 29.67 3.89
C THR A 365 1.62 30.53 3.98
N VAL A 366 2.54 30.41 3.01
CA VAL A 366 3.76 31.21 2.92
C VAL A 366 3.41 32.69 2.75
N GLU A 367 2.50 33.00 1.84
CA GLU A 367 2.06 34.40 1.59
C GLU A 367 1.43 35.03 2.82
N GLY A 368 0.53 34.32 3.50
CA GLY A 368 -0.11 34.76 4.71
C GLY A 368 0.87 35.00 5.89
N LEU A 369 2.00 34.28 5.92
CA LEU A 369 3.06 34.49 6.91
C LEU A 369 3.98 35.67 6.57
N LEU A 370 4.32 35.84 5.29
CA LEU A 370 5.19 36.92 4.85
C LEU A 370 4.49 38.28 4.87
N ALA A 371 3.17 38.30 4.85
CA ALA A 371 2.35 39.54 4.96
C ALA A 371 2.27 40.09 6.40
N ARG A 372 2.69 39.28 7.39
CA ARG A 372 2.79 39.69 8.82
C ARG A 372 4.15 40.28 9.13
#